data_0667388e45e5997601918a34e3a7d5f8
#
_entry.id   0667388e45e5997601918a34e3a7d5f8
#
_cell.length_a   1.000
_cell.length_b   1.000
_cell.length_c   1.000
_cell.angle_alpha   90.00
_cell.angle_beta   90.00
_cell.angle_gamma   90.00
#
_symmetry.space_group_name_H-M   'P 1'
#
loop_
_entity.id
_entity.type
_entity.pdbx_description
1 polymer ?
#
loop_
_entity_poly.entity_id
_entity_poly.type
_entity_poly.pdbx_seq_one_letter_code
_entity_poly.pdbx_strand_id
1 'polypeptide(L)'
;FIFSRVGCTSAVSQLLANGMRLIPQAEGDRIRRTVEERIRGLADEDLGVLGYWDFVEGLTRGFAAHHAGMLPTFREIVEELFTAGRIRAVFATETLALGINMPARSVVLERLVKFNGETHADITPAEYTQLTGRAGRRGIDIEGHAVVLYNRGLDPLAVGGLASTRTYPLRSSFHPTYNMAVNLVGQVGREAARDLLETSFAQFQADRAVVGMAVTVKRNEEALAGYAKSMTCHLGDFTSYAALRNEIRDVEKEAAKARSAGRRAEAALSLEKLRPGDVIKIPGGRRSDYVIVIQGNGGGKKEGASPTVLTSDARVRRLTLVDVPTPVDPVLSLSVPKHFNARNAKSRKDLAATMRVKVPHETPAPRHAGSGDSEAGARVTDLRRQMRAHPCHGCPEREDHARWAERWWRLRRETDAVARTVEGRTSTVARTFDRICELLVGLGYLTEGGAAVTPQGNTLKRLYTEKDLLAAECLRDGLWKRLDPPSLAAVVSTLVYEPRGSDGDVSPRMPNDDVREAYDAMLRRWSQLEDSERAHTLPMTASPDAGMAWMMHRWASGQRLEVVLRDTEIAAGDFVRRCKQVIDLLGQIGDSAPDPALSVTARRAMDAVMRGVVAADRLD
;
A
#
# COMPACT_ATOMS: atom_id res chain seq x y z
N PHE A 1 -16.52 17.75 -9.94
CA PHE A 1 -15.70 16.87 -9.10
C PHE A 1 -14.23 17.25 -9.22
N ILE A 2 -13.56 17.42 -8.09
CA ILE A 2 -12.13 17.70 -7.94
C ILE A 2 -11.56 16.58 -7.09
N PHE A 3 -10.66 15.74 -7.62
CA PHE A 3 -10.10 14.58 -6.89
C PHE A 3 -9.01 14.97 -5.87
N SER A 4 -9.24 16.08 -5.17
CA SER A 4 -8.36 16.64 -4.14
C SER A 4 -9.20 17.37 -3.09
N ARG A 5 -9.06 17.01 -1.82
CA ARG A 5 -9.73 17.69 -0.71
C ARG A 5 -9.32 19.16 -0.62
N VAL A 6 -8.01 19.40 -0.69
CA VAL A 6 -7.44 20.76 -0.71
C VAL A 6 -7.96 21.52 -1.94
N GLY A 7 -8.05 20.87 -3.10
CA GLY A 7 -8.62 21.46 -4.31
C GLY A 7 -10.07 21.91 -4.13
N CYS A 8 -10.91 21.09 -3.48
CA CYS A 8 -12.30 21.45 -3.19
C CYS A 8 -12.39 22.69 -2.29
N THR A 9 -11.62 22.74 -1.22
CA THR A 9 -11.56 23.88 -0.30
C THR A 9 -11.00 25.13 -1.00
N SER A 10 -9.92 24.99 -1.77
CA SER A 10 -9.31 26.09 -2.52
C SER A 10 -10.28 26.71 -3.54
N ALA A 11 -11.10 25.87 -4.20
CA ALA A 11 -12.10 26.38 -5.14
C ALA A 11 -13.15 27.28 -4.42
N VAL A 12 -13.59 26.89 -3.22
CA VAL A 12 -14.46 27.72 -2.39
C VAL A 12 -13.78 29.03 -2.01
N SER A 13 -12.54 28.97 -1.49
CA SER A 13 -11.79 30.17 -1.09
C SER A 13 -11.53 31.14 -2.26
N GLN A 14 -11.26 30.62 -3.47
CA GLN A 14 -11.12 31.44 -4.69
C GLN A 14 -12.42 32.18 -5.04
N LEU A 15 -13.58 31.49 -4.97
CA LEU A 15 -14.86 32.14 -5.23
C LEU A 15 -15.20 33.19 -4.18
N LEU A 16 -14.87 32.95 -2.92
CA LEU A 16 -15.01 33.91 -1.83
C LEU A 16 -14.15 35.15 -2.09
N ALA A 17 -12.87 34.96 -2.43
CA ALA A 17 -11.94 36.04 -2.73
C ALA A 17 -12.39 36.88 -3.94
N ASN A 18 -12.99 36.26 -4.96
CA ASN A 18 -13.54 36.93 -6.14
C ASN A 18 -14.93 37.57 -5.89
N GLY A 19 -15.43 37.55 -4.66
CA GLY A 19 -16.74 38.14 -4.32
C GLY A 19 -17.95 37.44 -4.98
N MET A 20 -17.79 36.20 -5.48
CA MET A 20 -18.83 35.48 -6.19
C MET A 20 -20.05 35.21 -5.29
N ARG A 21 -21.24 35.39 -5.84
CA ARG A 21 -22.52 35.06 -5.17
C ARG A 21 -23.46 34.44 -6.20
N LEU A 22 -24.03 33.28 -5.87
CA LEU A 22 -24.88 32.48 -6.76
C LEU A 22 -26.35 32.48 -6.31
N ILE A 23 -26.66 33.03 -5.13
CA ILE A 23 -28.01 33.11 -4.56
C ILE A 23 -28.26 34.52 -4.00
N PRO A 24 -29.56 34.95 -3.86
CA PRO A 24 -29.87 36.23 -3.24
C PRO A 24 -29.43 36.32 -1.77
N GLN A 25 -29.14 37.52 -1.30
CA GLN A 25 -28.70 37.77 0.09
C GLN A 25 -29.71 37.23 1.10
N ALA A 26 -31.02 37.48 0.88
CA ALA A 26 -32.09 37.01 1.78
C ALA A 26 -32.11 35.49 1.94
N GLU A 27 -31.75 34.71 0.89
CA GLU A 27 -31.62 33.27 1.01
C GLU A 27 -30.35 32.89 1.77
N GLY A 28 -29.25 33.62 1.54
CA GLY A 28 -28.03 33.46 2.33
C GLY A 28 -28.26 33.67 3.82
N ASP A 29 -29.03 34.66 4.20
CA ASP A 29 -29.37 34.93 5.61
C ASP A 29 -30.24 33.82 6.25
N ARG A 30 -31.11 33.18 5.46
CA ARG A 30 -31.86 31.99 5.90
C ARG A 30 -30.94 30.80 6.09
N ILE A 31 -30.01 30.56 5.16
CA ILE A 31 -29.03 29.48 5.25
C ILE A 31 -28.17 29.67 6.50
N ARG A 32 -27.69 30.88 6.76
CA ARG A 32 -26.87 31.18 7.95
C ARG A 32 -27.60 30.75 9.23
N ARG A 33 -28.86 31.14 9.40
CA ARG A 33 -29.67 30.72 10.57
C ARG A 33 -29.82 29.21 10.68
N THR A 34 -30.07 28.51 9.56
CA THR A 34 -30.16 27.05 9.53
C THR A 34 -28.86 26.40 9.99
N VAL A 35 -27.71 26.91 9.50
CA VAL A 35 -26.39 26.38 9.88
C VAL A 35 -26.10 26.63 11.35
N GLU A 36 -26.34 27.85 11.85
CA GLU A 36 -26.16 28.22 13.26
C GLU A 36 -27.00 27.35 14.21
N GLU A 37 -28.21 26.99 13.79
CA GLU A 37 -29.08 26.07 14.56
C GLU A 37 -28.49 24.65 14.60
N ARG A 38 -28.02 24.15 13.49
CA ARG A 38 -27.48 22.79 13.37
C ARG A 38 -26.14 22.59 14.11
N ILE A 39 -25.38 23.65 14.33
CA ILE A 39 -24.06 23.58 14.98
C ILE A 39 -24.05 24.01 16.44
N ARG A 40 -25.22 24.28 17.07
CA ARG A 40 -25.32 24.75 18.47
C ARG A 40 -24.56 23.87 19.49
N GLY A 41 -24.33 22.60 19.15
CA GLY A 41 -23.55 21.65 19.98
C GLY A 41 -22.03 21.75 19.84
N LEU A 42 -21.52 22.54 18.88
CA LEU A 42 -20.08 22.76 18.70
C LEU A 42 -19.61 23.89 19.60
N ALA A 43 -18.43 23.73 20.21
CA ALA A 43 -17.83 24.80 20.99
C ALA A 43 -17.29 25.90 20.07
N ASP A 44 -17.52 27.17 20.43
CA ASP A 44 -17.06 28.33 19.65
C ASP A 44 -15.56 28.31 19.40
N GLU A 45 -14.78 27.80 20.36
CA GLU A 45 -13.32 27.67 20.28
C GLU A 45 -12.85 26.68 19.20
N ASP A 46 -13.68 25.72 18.80
CA ASP A 46 -13.37 24.73 17.78
C ASP A 46 -13.69 25.20 16.36
N LEU A 47 -14.58 26.20 16.20
CA LEU A 47 -15.10 26.65 14.91
C LEU A 47 -13.98 27.10 13.94
N GLY A 48 -12.93 27.75 14.46
CA GLY A 48 -11.80 28.21 13.65
C GLY A 48 -11.05 27.04 13.01
N VAL A 49 -10.74 26.00 13.79
CA VAL A 49 -10.00 24.80 13.33
C VAL A 49 -10.83 23.96 12.35
N LEU A 50 -12.16 24.01 12.51
CA LEU A 50 -13.09 23.32 11.63
C LEU A 50 -13.30 24.02 10.27
N GLY A 51 -12.71 25.21 10.07
CA GLY A 51 -12.92 26.00 8.85
C GLY A 51 -14.34 26.55 8.71
N TYR A 52 -15.05 26.73 9.83
CA TYR A 52 -16.45 27.12 9.87
C TYR A 52 -16.75 28.43 9.15
N TRP A 53 -15.89 29.43 9.28
CA TRP A 53 -16.12 30.76 8.73
C TRP A 53 -16.21 30.77 7.20
N ASP A 54 -15.25 30.12 6.53
CA ASP A 54 -15.27 29.96 5.06
C ASP A 54 -16.41 29.05 4.62
N PHE A 55 -16.72 28.02 5.40
CA PHE A 55 -17.83 27.10 5.14
C PHE A 55 -19.18 27.84 5.13
N VAL A 56 -19.49 28.61 6.19
CA VAL A 56 -20.75 29.37 6.29
C VAL A 56 -20.81 30.45 5.21
N GLU A 57 -19.72 31.19 5.01
CA GLU A 57 -19.71 32.24 4.01
C GLU A 57 -19.93 31.69 2.59
N GLY A 58 -19.32 30.55 2.24
CA GLY A 58 -19.57 29.86 0.98
C GLY A 58 -21.05 29.45 0.82
N LEU A 59 -21.63 28.83 1.83
CA LEU A 59 -23.04 28.43 1.84
C LEU A 59 -23.99 29.62 1.67
N THR A 60 -23.73 30.74 2.37
CA THR A 60 -24.57 31.96 2.27
C THR A 60 -24.45 32.65 0.92
N ARG A 61 -23.42 32.31 0.13
CA ARG A 61 -23.23 32.77 -1.25
C ARG A 61 -23.69 31.73 -2.29
N GLY A 62 -24.06 30.53 -1.87
CA GLY A 62 -24.67 29.49 -2.70
C GLY A 62 -23.71 28.43 -3.22
N PHE A 63 -22.55 28.24 -2.62
CA PHE A 63 -21.60 27.20 -2.96
C PHE A 63 -20.89 26.61 -1.75
N ALA A 64 -20.41 25.37 -1.86
CA ALA A 64 -19.71 24.67 -0.78
C ALA A 64 -18.69 23.65 -1.30
N ALA A 65 -17.74 23.29 -0.43
CA ALA A 65 -16.94 22.07 -0.60
C ALA A 65 -17.67 20.87 0.03
N HIS A 66 -17.39 19.65 -0.49
CA HIS A 66 -17.86 18.39 0.09
C HIS A 66 -16.81 17.31 -0.08
N HIS A 67 -16.18 16.88 1.01
CA HIS A 67 -15.16 15.83 1.02
C HIS A 67 -15.04 15.16 2.39
N ALA A 68 -14.44 13.97 2.44
CA ALA A 68 -14.33 13.16 3.65
C ALA A 68 -13.48 13.77 4.79
N GLY A 69 -12.73 14.86 4.53
CA GLY A 69 -11.97 15.59 5.55
C GLY A 69 -12.81 16.61 6.33
N MET A 70 -14.08 16.85 5.93
CA MET A 70 -15.01 17.72 6.65
C MET A 70 -15.71 16.94 7.77
N LEU A 71 -16.22 17.65 8.76
CA LEU A 71 -17.12 17.03 9.75
C LEU A 71 -18.33 16.41 9.05
N PRO A 72 -18.81 15.24 9.51
CA PRO A 72 -20.06 14.66 9.04
C PRO A 72 -21.22 15.66 9.04
N THR A 73 -21.45 16.36 10.13
CA THR A 73 -22.50 17.41 10.23
C THR A 73 -22.38 18.47 9.14
N PHE A 74 -21.18 18.93 8.81
CA PHE A 74 -20.99 19.91 7.73
C PHE A 74 -21.32 19.32 6.35
N ARG A 75 -20.99 18.05 6.11
CA ARG A 75 -21.35 17.36 4.87
C ARG A 75 -22.87 17.21 4.73
N GLU A 76 -23.55 16.78 5.79
CA GLU A 76 -25.02 16.65 5.84
C GLU A 76 -25.70 17.97 5.53
N ILE A 77 -25.25 19.09 6.12
CA ILE A 77 -25.77 20.42 5.83
C ILE A 77 -25.63 20.76 4.33
N VAL A 78 -24.47 20.48 3.73
CA VAL A 78 -24.26 20.70 2.29
C VAL A 78 -25.21 19.84 1.46
N GLU A 79 -25.36 18.57 1.80
CA GLU A 79 -26.21 17.59 1.14
C GLU A 79 -27.70 18.03 1.17
N GLU A 80 -28.20 18.42 2.34
CA GLU A 80 -29.55 18.92 2.54
C GLU A 80 -29.83 20.20 1.74
N LEU A 81 -28.93 21.19 1.84
CA LEU A 81 -29.10 22.47 1.16
C LEU A 81 -28.99 22.35 -0.36
N PHE A 82 -28.11 21.47 -0.86
CA PHE A 82 -28.00 21.25 -2.29
C PHE A 82 -29.19 20.46 -2.85
N THR A 83 -29.62 19.41 -2.16
CA THR A 83 -30.80 18.62 -2.54
C THR A 83 -32.08 19.49 -2.57
N ALA A 84 -32.21 20.39 -1.61
CA ALA A 84 -33.28 21.39 -1.57
C ALA A 84 -33.13 22.51 -2.61
N GLY A 85 -32.03 22.53 -3.39
CA GLY A 85 -31.76 23.56 -4.39
C GLY A 85 -31.44 24.96 -3.81
N ARG A 86 -31.15 25.03 -2.50
CA ARG A 86 -30.84 26.28 -1.78
C ARG A 86 -29.42 26.79 -2.06
N ILE A 87 -28.47 25.89 -2.36
CA ILE A 87 -27.16 26.23 -2.91
C ILE A 87 -27.04 25.74 -4.36
N ARG A 88 -26.14 26.34 -5.14
CA ARG A 88 -26.08 26.15 -6.60
C ARG A 88 -24.87 25.35 -7.08
N ALA A 89 -23.77 25.34 -6.34
CA ALA A 89 -22.56 24.63 -6.73
C ALA A 89 -21.92 23.92 -5.53
N VAL A 90 -21.46 22.69 -5.78
CA VAL A 90 -20.70 21.90 -4.80
C VAL A 90 -19.41 21.40 -5.44
N PHE A 91 -18.28 21.70 -4.81
CA PHE A 91 -16.95 21.19 -5.18
C PHE A 91 -16.68 19.94 -4.36
N ALA A 92 -16.70 18.78 -5.02
CA ALA A 92 -16.69 17.51 -4.32
C ALA A 92 -15.59 16.56 -4.78
N THR A 93 -15.14 15.70 -3.85
CA THR A 93 -14.37 14.50 -4.18
C THR A 93 -15.32 13.36 -4.58
N GLU A 94 -14.78 12.24 -5.06
CA GLU A 94 -15.56 11.07 -5.49
C GLU A 94 -16.53 10.53 -4.42
N THR A 95 -16.25 10.79 -3.15
CA THR A 95 -17.09 10.32 -2.03
C THR A 95 -18.53 10.82 -2.10
N LEU A 96 -18.79 11.96 -2.74
CA LEU A 96 -20.14 12.46 -2.99
C LEU A 96 -20.94 11.57 -3.95
N ALA A 97 -20.27 10.85 -4.84
CA ALA A 97 -20.94 9.95 -5.78
C ALA A 97 -21.37 8.62 -5.14
N LEU A 98 -20.91 8.33 -3.91
CA LEU A 98 -21.15 7.08 -3.20
C LEU A 98 -22.24 7.23 -2.14
N GLY A 99 -23.28 6.41 -2.22
CA GLY A 99 -24.26 6.21 -1.12
C GLY A 99 -25.29 7.28 -0.89
N ILE A 100 -25.22 8.46 -1.52
CA ILE A 100 -26.18 9.55 -1.35
C ILE A 100 -26.92 9.86 -2.64
N ASN A 101 -28.23 10.14 -2.50
CA ASN A 101 -29.05 10.60 -3.63
C ASN A 101 -28.97 12.13 -3.75
N MET A 102 -27.92 12.61 -4.37
CA MET A 102 -27.64 14.04 -4.54
C MET A 102 -27.39 14.36 -6.04
N PRO A 103 -28.45 14.32 -6.87
CA PRO A 103 -28.32 14.59 -8.28
C PRO A 103 -28.19 16.09 -8.56
N ALA A 104 -27.43 16.42 -9.61
CA ALA A 104 -27.25 17.78 -10.09
C ALA A 104 -27.72 17.88 -11.56
N ARG A 105 -28.12 19.04 -12.02
CA ARG A 105 -28.41 19.26 -13.44
C ARG A 105 -27.18 19.02 -14.30
N SER A 106 -26.02 19.49 -13.83
CA SER A 106 -24.76 19.36 -14.52
C SER A 106 -23.67 18.83 -13.59
N VAL A 107 -22.85 17.90 -14.08
CA VAL A 107 -21.66 17.38 -13.44
C VAL A 107 -20.45 17.80 -14.25
N VAL A 108 -19.46 18.37 -13.59
CA VAL A 108 -18.19 18.77 -14.19
C VAL A 108 -17.06 17.96 -13.57
N LEU A 109 -16.28 17.28 -14.38
CA LEU A 109 -15.06 16.57 -14.00
C LEU A 109 -13.84 17.43 -14.37
N GLU A 110 -13.06 17.86 -13.39
CA GLU A 110 -11.87 18.67 -13.62
C GLU A 110 -10.76 17.87 -14.31
N ARG A 111 -10.56 16.62 -13.89
CA ARG A 111 -9.57 15.69 -14.43
C ARG A 111 -10.15 14.28 -14.46
N LEU A 112 -9.49 13.38 -15.20
CA LEU A 112 -9.83 11.95 -15.23
C LEU A 112 -8.77 11.08 -14.51
N VAL A 113 -7.89 11.70 -13.74
CA VAL A 113 -6.82 11.05 -12.97
C VAL A 113 -7.05 11.32 -11.50
N LYS A 114 -6.98 10.30 -10.68
CA LYS A 114 -7.08 10.38 -9.22
C LYS A 114 -5.95 9.65 -8.51
N PHE A 115 -5.71 10.00 -7.26
CA PHE A 115 -4.81 9.23 -6.39
C PHE A 115 -5.57 8.04 -5.79
N ASN A 116 -5.10 6.81 -6.03
CA ASN A 116 -5.74 5.57 -5.58
C ASN A 116 -5.27 5.07 -4.20
N GLY A 117 -4.43 5.84 -3.52
CA GLY A 117 -3.76 5.45 -2.26
C GLY A 117 -2.26 5.18 -2.44
N GLU A 118 -1.82 4.80 -3.63
CA GLU A 118 -0.41 4.50 -3.96
C GLU A 118 0.12 5.41 -5.06
N THR A 119 -0.60 5.52 -6.16
CA THR A 119 -0.21 6.28 -7.35
C THR A 119 -1.36 7.09 -7.93
N HIS A 120 -1.05 8.01 -8.83
CA HIS A 120 -2.05 8.64 -9.68
C HIS A 120 -2.42 7.70 -10.82
N ALA A 121 -3.70 7.33 -10.90
CA ALA A 121 -4.26 6.42 -11.89
C ALA A 121 -5.48 7.02 -12.57
N ASP A 122 -5.72 6.64 -13.83
CA ASP A 122 -6.91 7.02 -14.55
C ASP A 122 -8.17 6.44 -13.87
N ILE A 123 -9.27 7.19 -13.91
CA ILE A 123 -10.55 6.69 -13.41
C ILE A 123 -11.06 5.56 -14.32
N THR A 124 -11.68 4.58 -13.70
CA THR A 124 -12.28 3.45 -14.42
C THR A 124 -13.61 3.84 -15.09
N PRO A 125 -14.09 3.10 -16.09
CA PRO A 125 -15.42 3.33 -16.68
C PRO A 125 -16.56 3.26 -15.65
N ALA A 126 -16.44 2.40 -14.64
CA ALA A 126 -17.41 2.31 -13.55
C ALA A 126 -17.46 3.60 -12.71
N GLU A 127 -16.31 4.11 -12.32
CA GLU A 127 -16.19 5.38 -11.58
C GLU A 127 -16.67 6.56 -12.42
N TYR A 128 -16.29 6.62 -13.69
CA TYR A 128 -16.80 7.64 -14.63
C TYR A 128 -18.33 7.63 -14.68
N THR A 129 -18.95 6.45 -14.87
CA THR A 129 -20.41 6.32 -14.91
C THR A 129 -21.05 6.68 -13.56
N GLN A 130 -20.44 6.32 -12.44
CA GLN A 130 -20.94 6.64 -11.12
C GLN A 130 -20.93 8.15 -10.85
N LEU A 131 -19.87 8.84 -11.27
CA LEU A 131 -19.74 10.30 -11.15
C LEU A 131 -20.72 11.02 -12.09
N THR A 132 -20.71 10.67 -13.38
CA THR A 132 -21.55 11.30 -14.40
C THR A 132 -23.03 10.91 -14.26
N GLY A 133 -23.32 9.75 -13.66
CA GLY A 133 -24.68 9.30 -13.35
C GLY A 133 -25.42 10.18 -12.31
N ARG A 134 -24.74 11.18 -11.73
CA ARG A 134 -25.35 12.24 -10.92
C ARG A 134 -25.92 13.38 -11.75
N ALA A 135 -25.62 13.42 -13.06
CA ALA A 135 -26.15 14.44 -13.96
C ALA A 135 -27.61 14.14 -14.35
N GLY A 136 -28.48 15.12 -14.21
CA GLY A 136 -29.92 15.03 -14.48
C GLY A 136 -30.73 14.58 -13.27
N ARG A 137 -31.67 15.44 -12.86
CA ARG A 137 -32.60 15.15 -11.76
C ARG A 137 -33.88 14.53 -12.34
N ARG A 138 -34.10 13.25 -12.02
CA ARG A 138 -35.24 12.50 -12.52
C ARG A 138 -36.58 13.20 -12.18
N GLY A 139 -37.43 13.42 -13.16
CA GLY A 139 -38.72 14.08 -13.01
C GLY A 139 -38.65 15.61 -12.88
N ILE A 140 -37.46 16.22 -12.94
CA ILE A 140 -37.24 17.68 -12.85
C ILE A 140 -36.55 18.19 -14.10
N ASP A 141 -35.43 17.58 -14.47
CA ASP A 141 -34.64 18.00 -15.64
C ASP A 141 -35.01 17.16 -16.88
N ILE A 142 -35.13 17.82 -18.02
CA ILE A 142 -35.38 17.16 -19.31
C ILE A 142 -34.11 16.38 -19.73
N GLU A 143 -32.93 16.95 -19.46
CA GLU A 143 -31.62 16.36 -19.77
C GLU A 143 -30.60 16.74 -18.69
N GLY A 144 -29.60 15.86 -18.49
CA GLY A 144 -28.45 16.07 -17.61
C GLY A 144 -27.16 16.25 -18.42
N HIS A 145 -26.28 17.11 -17.95
CA HIS A 145 -25.01 17.39 -18.64
C HIS A 145 -23.84 16.85 -17.84
N ALA A 146 -22.98 16.03 -18.47
CA ALA A 146 -21.69 15.60 -17.96
C ALA A 146 -20.59 16.26 -18.78
N VAL A 147 -19.76 17.07 -18.14
CA VAL A 147 -18.72 17.89 -18.78
C VAL A 147 -17.37 17.44 -18.23
N VAL A 148 -16.42 17.15 -19.10
CA VAL A 148 -15.01 16.93 -18.76
C VAL A 148 -14.21 18.15 -19.22
N LEU A 149 -13.48 18.81 -18.30
CA LEU A 149 -12.68 19.96 -18.63
C LEU A 149 -11.47 19.53 -19.48
N TYR A 150 -11.32 20.17 -20.64
CA TYR A 150 -10.22 19.89 -21.53
C TYR A 150 -8.89 20.41 -20.95
N ASN A 151 -7.87 19.57 -21.01
CA ASN A 151 -6.48 19.95 -20.77
C ASN A 151 -5.59 19.30 -21.85
N ARG A 152 -4.35 19.79 -21.99
CA ARG A 152 -3.43 19.36 -23.06
C ARG A 152 -3.07 17.86 -23.06
N GLY A 153 -3.32 17.14 -21.96
CA GLY A 153 -3.07 15.70 -21.83
C GLY A 153 -4.32 14.83 -22.00
N LEU A 154 -5.50 15.45 -22.22
CA LEU A 154 -6.76 14.72 -22.34
C LEU A 154 -6.97 14.24 -23.80
N ASP A 155 -7.12 12.92 -23.96
CA ASP A 155 -7.57 12.33 -25.23
C ASP A 155 -9.11 12.24 -25.27
N PRO A 156 -9.80 12.96 -26.17
CA PRO A 156 -11.26 12.87 -26.31
C PRO A 156 -11.77 11.47 -26.66
N LEU A 157 -10.97 10.64 -27.35
CA LEU A 157 -11.35 9.26 -27.68
C LEU A 157 -11.36 8.39 -26.42
N ALA A 158 -10.42 8.60 -25.49
CA ALA A 158 -10.41 7.93 -24.20
C ALA A 158 -11.66 8.29 -23.37
N VAL A 159 -12.09 9.57 -23.37
CA VAL A 159 -13.35 10.00 -22.73
C VAL A 159 -14.55 9.29 -23.37
N GLY A 160 -14.59 9.20 -24.71
CA GLY A 160 -15.62 8.46 -25.43
C GLY A 160 -15.64 6.98 -25.04
N GLY A 161 -14.48 6.36 -24.89
CA GLY A 161 -14.32 4.99 -24.39
C GLY A 161 -14.90 4.79 -22.99
N LEU A 162 -14.58 5.70 -22.05
CA LEU A 162 -15.14 5.68 -20.68
C LEU A 162 -16.68 5.83 -20.71
N ALA A 163 -17.21 6.75 -21.52
CA ALA A 163 -18.63 7.03 -21.60
C ALA A 163 -19.45 5.91 -22.29
N SER A 164 -18.84 5.17 -23.21
CA SER A 164 -19.52 4.11 -23.99
C SER A 164 -19.54 2.76 -23.28
N THR A 165 -18.67 2.52 -22.31
CA THR A 165 -18.61 1.27 -21.57
C THR A 165 -19.83 1.12 -20.66
N ARG A 166 -20.64 0.07 -20.86
CA ARG A 166 -21.92 -0.14 -20.17
C ARG A 166 -21.91 -1.30 -19.18
N THR A 167 -20.89 -2.15 -19.23
CA THR A 167 -20.77 -3.32 -18.37
C THR A 167 -19.50 -3.23 -17.53
N TYR A 168 -19.63 -3.41 -16.23
CA TYR A 168 -18.53 -3.35 -15.29
C TYR A 168 -18.45 -4.67 -14.51
N PRO A 169 -17.27 -5.27 -14.39
CA PRO A 169 -17.14 -6.47 -13.57
C PRO A 169 -17.30 -6.10 -12.09
N LEU A 170 -18.28 -6.68 -11.44
CA LEU A 170 -18.36 -6.67 -9.98
C LEU A 170 -17.26 -7.60 -9.45
N ARG A 171 -16.37 -7.09 -8.62
CA ARG A 171 -15.31 -7.87 -7.98
C ARG A 171 -15.57 -7.92 -6.47
N SER A 172 -15.55 -9.12 -5.91
CA SER A 172 -15.62 -9.31 -4.48
C SER A 172 -14.30 -8.91 -3.84
N SER A 173 -14.35 -8.10 -2.80
CA SER A 173 -13.22 -7.83 -1.88
C SER A 173 -13.28 -8.73 -0.64
N PHE A 174 -14.21 -9.66 -0.59
CA PHE A 174 -14.41 -10.55 0.55
C PHE A 174 -13.22 -11.47 0.75
N HIS A 175 -12.73 -11.52 1.98
CA HIS A 175 -11.76 -12.48 2.49
C HIS A 175 -12.14 -12.86 3.92
N PRO A 176 -11.93 -14.12 4.34
CA PRO A 176 -12.16 -14.54 5.71
C PRO A 176 -11.24 -13.80 6.69
N THR A 177 -11.80 -13.32 7.82
CA THR A 177 -11.08 -12.75 8.96
C THR A 177 -11.10 -13.72 10.14
N TYR A 178 -10.26 -13.46 11.15
CA TYR A 178 -10.21 -14.31 12.34
C TYR A 178 -11.50 -14.24 13.16
N ASN A 179 -12.03 -13.02 13.37
CA ASN A 179 -13.32 -12.80 14.02
C ASN A 179 -14.44 -13.55 13.29
N MET A 180 -14.50 -13.42 11.96
CA MET A 180 -15.52 -14.10 11.17
C MET A 180 -15.41 -15.62 11.28
N ALA A 181 -14.19 -16.18 11.23
CA ALA A 181 -13.98 -17.62 11.34
C ALA A 181 -14.50 -18.16 12.68
N VAL A 182 -14.15 -17.48 13.79
CA VAL A 182 -14.67 -17.87 15.13
C VAL A 182 -16.18 -17.75 15.20
N ASN A 183 -16.77 -16.69 14.62
CA ASN A 183 -18.22 -16.52 14.59
C ASN A 183 -18.92 -17.62 13.79
N LEU A 184 -18.42 -17.95 12.60
CA LEU A 184 -19.00 -19.02 11.77
C LEU A 184 -18.89 -20.38 12.44
N VAL A 185 -17.71 -20.73 12.98
CA VAL A 185 -17.53 -21.99 13.72
C VAL A 185 -18.50 -22.05 14.90
N GLY A 186 -18.67 -20.95 15.64
CA GLY A 186 -19.58 -20.90 16.79
C GLY A 186 -21.07 -20.96 16.44
N GLN A 187 -21.45 -20.59 15.23
CA GLN A 187 -22.86 -20.59 14.80
C GLN A 187 -23.27 -21.89 14.09
N VAL A 188 -22.44 -22.37 13.16
CA VAL A 188 -22.81 -23.47 12.28
C VAL A 188 -21.83 -24.66 12.31
N GLY A 189 -20.71 -24.54 13.03
CA GLY A 189 -19.62 -25.49 13.01
C GLY A 189 -18.68 -25.34 11.82
N ARG A 190 -17.49 -25.96 11.90
CA ARG A 190 -16.41 -25.77 10.92
C ARG A 190 -16.76 -26.26 9.51
N GLU A 191 -17.35 -27.45 9.39
CA GLU A 191 -17.69 -28.06 8.09
C GLU A 191 -18.76 -27.26 7.36
N ALA A 192 -19.87 -26.93 8.02
CA ALA A 192 -20.94 -26.16 7.41
C ALA A 192 -20.48 -24.71 7.09
N ALA A 193 -19.60 -24.12 7.90
CA ALA A 193 -19.00 -22.82 7.60
C ALA A 193 -18.13 -22.87 6.34
N ARG A 194 -17.34 -23.93 6.18
CA ARG A 194 -16.53 -24.17 4.98
C ARG A 194 -17.40 -24.30 3.73
N ASP A 195 -18.46 -25.12 3.79
CA ASP A 195 -19.40 -25.31 2.68
C ASP A 195 -20.10 -23.99 2.30
N LEU A 196 -20.51 -23.21 3.30
CA LEU A 196 -21.07 -21.88 3.09
C LEU A 196 -20.11 -20.93 2.34
N LEU A 197 -18.83 -20.95 2.71
CA LEU A 197 -17.81 -20.12 2.06
C LEU A 197 -17.51 -20.58 0.63
N GLU A 198 -17.61 -21.87 0.33
CA GLU A 198 -17.49 -22.41 -1.03
C GLU A 198 -18.61 -21.92 -1.96
N THR A 199 -19.79 -21.59 -1.43
CA THR A 199 -20.91 -21.02 -2.21
C THR A 199 -20.86 -19.49 -2.32
N SER A 200 -19.83 -18.84 -1.75
CA SER A 200 -19.70 -17.40 -1.76
C SER A 200 -19.41 -16.83 -3.15
N PHE A 201 -19.81 -15.58 -3.38
CA PHE A 201 -19.54 -14.87 -4.64
C PHE A 201 -18.03 -14.71 -4.90
N ALA A 202 -17.22 -14.54 -3.85
CA ALA A 202 -15.76 -14.52 -3.97
C ALA A 202 -15.20 -15.85 -4.51
N GLN A 203 -15.70 -16.99 -4.00
CA GLN A 203 -15.32 -18.31 -4.49
C GLN A 203 -15.78 -18.53 -5.93
N PHE A 204 -17.03 -18.17 -6.25
CA PHE A 204 -17.53 -18.22 -7.64
C PHE A 204 -16.63 -17.44 -8.61
N GLN A 205 -16.18 -16.24 -8.22
CA GLN A 205 -15.28 -15.45 -9.06
C GLN A 205 -13.89 -16.07 -9.20
N ALA A 206 -13.37 -16.67 -8.14
CA ALA A 206 -12.10 -17.41 -8.17
C ALA A 206 -12.21 -18.61 -9.13
N ASP A 207 -13.29 -19.41 -9.03
CA ASP A 207 -13.52 -20.58 -9.86
C ASP A 207 -13.72 -20.20 -11.34
N ARG A 208 -14.47 -19.15 -11.62
CA ARG A 208 -14.67 -18.65 -12.99
C ARG A 208 -13.36 -18.24 -13.65
N ALA A 209 -12.44 -17.62 -12.91
CA ALA A 209 -11.11 -17.29 -13.42
C ALA A 209 -10.28 -18.54 -13.73
N VAL A 210 -10.51 -19.63 -13.01
CA VAL A 210 -9.83 -20.93 -13.19
C VAL A 210 -10.30 -21.65 -14.45
N VAL A 211 -11.58 -21.61 -14.79
CA VAL A 211 -12.14 -22.30 -15.96
C VAL A 211 -11.45 -21.88 -17.26
N GLY A 212 -11.24 -20.58 -17.49
CA GLY A 212 -10.53 -20.09 -18.67
C GLY A 212 -9.07 -20.57 -18.73
N MET A 213 -8.41 -20.66 -17.58
CA MET A 213 -7.05 -21.19 -17.48
C MET A 213 -6.99 -22.70 -17.69
N ALA A 214 -7.96 -23.47 -17.14
CA ALA A 214 -8.05 -24.90 -17.37
C ALA A 214 -8.27 -25.26 -18.85
N VAL A 215 -9.10 -24.51 -19.56
CA VAL A 215 -9.26 -24.63 -21.02
C VAL A 215 -7.94 -24.37 -21.74
N THR A 216 -7.18 -23.36 -21.30
CA THR A 216 -5.85 -23.05 -21.87
C THR A 216 -4.87 -24.19 -21.60
N VAL A 217 -4.83 -24.75 -20.39
CA VAL A 217 -4.00 -25.91 -20.04
C VAL A 217 -4.31 -27.09 -20.96
N LYS A 218 -5.60 -27.44 -21.12
CA LYS A 218 -6.01 -28.55 -21.99
C LYS A 218 -5.58 -28.35 -23.44
N ARG A 219 -5.81 -27.15 -24.01
CA ARG A 219 -5.38 -26.80 -25.37
C ARG A 219 -3.86 -26.90 -25.52
N ASN A 220 -3.13 -26.45 -24.51
CA ASN A 220 -1.67 -26.50 -24.53
C ASN A 220 -1.17 -27.95 -24.41
N GLU A 221 -1.82 -28.83 -23.64
CA GLU A 221 -1.51 -30.27 -23.56
C GLU A 221 -1.72 -30.97 -24.89
N GLU A 222 -2.78 -30.66 -25.62
CA GLU A 222 -3.02 -31.17 -26.99
C GLU A 222 -1.89 -30.73 -27.94
N ALA A 223 -1.47 -29.46 -27.87
CA ALA A 223 -0.35 -28.95 -28.67
C ALA A 223 0.99 -29.60 -28.26
N LEU A 224 1.23 -29.80 -26.95
CA LEU A 224 2.41 -30.51 -26.44
C LEU A 224 2.49 -31.95 -26.96
N ALA A 225 1.36 -32.67 -27.02
CA ALA A 225 1.29 -34.01 -27.61
C ALA A 225 1.64 -33.97 -29.12
N GLY A 226 1.21 -32.94 -29.85
CA GLY A 226 1.60 -32.72 -31.26
C GLY A 226 3.11 -32.46 -31.42
N TYR A 227 3.70 -31.62 -30.59
CA TYR A 227 5.14 -31.36 -30.62
C TYR A 227 5.95 -32.60 -30.22
N ALA A 228 5.48 -33.39 -29.24
CA ALA A 228 6.11 -34.65 -28.88
C ALA A 228 6.21 -35.63 -30.04
N LYS A 229 5.15 -35.76 -30.86
CA LYS A 229 5.19 -36.55 -32.08
C LYS A 229 6.20 -36.03 -33.11
N SER A 230 6.28 -34.71 -33.28
CA SER A 230 7.17 -34.07 -34.25
C SER A 230 8.66 -34.14 -33.85
N MET A 231 8.99 -34.44 -32.59
CA MET A 231 10.37 -34.62 -32.13
C MET A 231 10.76 -36.09 -31.93
N THR A 232 9.93 -37.05 -32.39
CA THR A 232 10.24 -38.46 -32.31
C THR A 232 11.49 -38.80 -33.13
N CYS A 233 12.52 -39.36 -32.51
CA CYS A 233 13.76 -39.73 -33.16
C CYS A 233 13.84 -41.26 -33.31
N HIS A 234 14.27 -41.73 -34.50
CA HIS A 234 14.42 -43.16 -34.80
C HIS A 234 15.61 -43.80 -34.03
N LEU A 235 16.53 -42.97 -33.50
CA LEU A 235 17.74 -43.46 -32.75
C LEU A 235 17.48 -43.59 -31.25
N GLY A 236 16.41 -42.99 -30.72
CA GLY A 236 16.10 -43.05 -29.30
C GLY A 236 15.14 -41.96 -28.84
N ASP A 237 14.98 -41.81 -27.51
CA ASP A 237 14.11 -40.79 -26.91
C ASP A 237 14.76 -39.40 -27.02
N PHE A 238 14.22 -38.59 -27.94
CA PHE A 238 14.70 -37.22 -28.11
C PHE A 238 14.29 -36.31 -26.93
N THR A 239 13.25 -36.66 -26.16
CA THR A 239 12.82 -35.87 -25.01
C THR A 239 13.90 -35.84 -23.93
N SER A 240 14.53 -36.99 -23.67
CA SER A 240 15.66 -37.08 -22.72
C SER A 240 16.90 -36.32 -23.20
N TYR A 241 17.20 -36.38 -24.51
CA TYR A 241 18.29 -35.58 -25.12
C TYR A 241 18.01 -34.08 -24.99
N ALA A 242 16.79 -33.62 -25.27
CA ALA A 242 16.39 -32.23 -25.14
C ALA A 242 16.39 -31.76 -23.68
N ALA A 243 16.06 -32.65 -22.72
CA ALA A 243 16.17 -32.35 -21.30
C ALA A 243 17.62 -32.01 -20.90
N LEU A 244 18.59 -32.77 -21.35
CA LEU A 244 20.04 -32.49 -21.12
C LEU A 244 20.44 -31.11 -21.69
N ARG A 245 19.96 -30.75 -22.90
CA ARG A 245 20.21 -29.42 -23.51
C ARG A 245 19.61 -28.30 -22.65
N ASN A 246 18.42 -28.47 -22.15
CA ASN A 246 17.78 -27.47 -21.30
C ASN A 246 18.47 -27.36 -19.93
N GLU A 247 18.83 -28.46 -19.30
CA GLU A 247 19.54 -28.47 -18.01
C GLU A 247 20.88 -27.73 -18.11
N ILE A 248 21.66 -27.97 -19.19
CA ILE A 248 22.89 -27.23 -19.45
C ILE A 248 22.63 -25.73 -19.49
N ARG A 249 21.61 -25.30 -20.25
CA ARG A 249 21.25 -23.90 -20.39
C ARG A 249 20.78 -23.28 -19.07
N ASP A 250 20.02 -24.01 -18.27
CA ASP A 250 19.49 -23.54 -16.99
C ASP A 250 20.62 -23.40 -15.96
N VAL A 251 21.54 -24.38 -15.86
CA VAL A 251 22.75 -24.29 -15.01
C VAL A 251 23.64 -23.10 -15.43
N GLU A 252 23.87 -22.92 -16.73
CA GLU A 252 24.68 -21.80 -17.24
C GLU A 252 24.01 -20.45 -16.93
N LYS A 253 22.67 -20.36 -17.03
CA LYS A 253 21.88 -19.15 -16.71
C LYS A 253 21.89 -18.84 -15.22
N GLU A 254 21.72 -19.85 -14.36
CA GLU A 254 21.79 -19.70 -12.90
C GLU A 254 23.19 -19.29 -12.45
N ALA A 255 24.22 -19.89 -12.98
CA ALA A 255 25.60 -19.51 -12.71
C ALA A 255 25.92 -18.08 -13.18
N ALA A 256 25.38 -17.65 -14.32
CA ALA A 256 25.51 -16.27 -14.79
C ALA A 256 24.77 -15.28 -13.88
N LYS A 257 23.55 -15.66 -13.39
CA LYS A 257 22.76 -14.86 -12.44
C LYS A 257 23.46 -14.76 -11.09
N ALA A 258 23.99 -15.87 -10.56
CA ALA A 258 24.74 -15.92 -9.30
C ALA A 258 25.99 -15.04 -9.39
N ARG A 259 26.77 -15.14 -10.47
CA ARG A 259 27.94 -14.27 -10.72
C ARG A 259 27.57 -12.80 -10.79
N SER A 260 26.42 -12.46 -11.41
CA SER A 260 25.92 -11.08 -11.47
C SER A 260 25.49 -10.57 -10.09
N ALA A 261 24.80 -11.41 -9.29
CA ALA A 261 24.41 -11.09 -7.92
C ALA A 261 25.63 -10.94 -7.01
N GLY A 262 26.60 -11.85 -7.09
CA GLY A 262 27.87 -11.76 -6.36
C GLY A 262 28.62 -10.46 -6.65
N ARG A 263 28.79 -10.10 -7.92
CA ARG A 263 29.42 -8.82 -8.32
C ARG A 263 28.69 -7.60 -7.78
N ARG A 264 27.33 -7.62 -7.75
CA ARG A 264 26.55 -6.53 -7.16
C ARG A 264 26.73 -6.44 -5.64
N ALA A 265 26.78 -7.57 -4.95
CA ALA A 265 27.04 -7.61 -3.52
C ALA A 265 28.45 -7.10 -3.19
N GLU A 266 29.46 -7.52 -3.94
CA GLU A 266 30.82 -7.00 -3.79
C GLU A 266 30.91 -5.50 -4.11
N ALA A 267 30.21 -5.02 -5.14
CA ALA A 267 30.12 -3.59 -5.45
C ALA A 267 29.48 -2.80 -4.30
N ALA A 268 28.41 -3.31 -3.68
CA ALA A 268 27.79 -2.70 -2.50
C ALA A 268 28.79 -2.59 -1.34
N LEU A 269 29.48 -3.69 -1.01
CA LEU A 269 30.50 -3.72 0.03
C LEU A 269 31.68 -2.79 -0.27
N SER A 270 32.07 -2.64 -1.54
CA SER A 270 33.12 -1.69 -1.92
C SER A 270 32.70 -0.24 -1.70
N LEU A 271 31.44 0.11 -2.03
CA LEU A 271 30.90 1.43 -1.78
C LEU A 271 30.76 1.74 -0.28
N GLU A 272 30.43 0.73 0.55
CA GLU A 272 30.34 0.88 2.01
C GLU A 272 31.69 1.21 2.66
N LYS A 273 32.78 0.70 2.12
CA LYS A 273 34.14 0.91 2.65
C LYS A 273 34.72 2.28 2.33
N LEU A 274 34.14 3.02 1.39
CA LEU A 274 34.64 4.34 0.98
C LEU A 274 34.57 5.37 2.10
N ARG A 275 35.64 6.14 2.24
CA ARG A 275 35.79 7.22 3.24
C ARG A 275 35.83 8.59 2.57
N PRO A 276 35.44 9.67 3.27
CA PRO A 276 35.65 11.02 2.77
C PRO A 276 37.11 11.26 2.41
N GLY A 277 37.34 11.74 1.18
CA GLY A 277 38.67 11.90 0.60
C GLY A 277 39.08 10.83 -0.41
N ASP A 278 38.45 9.68 -0.42
CA ASP A 278 38.73 8.63 -1.40
C ASP A 278 38.32 9.07 -2.80
N VAL A 279 39.23 8.87 -3.75
CA VAL A 279 38.99 9.12 -5.18
C VAL A 279 38.86 7.77 -5.88
N ILE A 280 37.71 7.57 -6.52
CA ILE A 280 37.41 6.37 -7.28
C ILE A 280 37.15 6.70 -8.75
N LYS A 281 37.31 5.71 -9.61
CA LYS A 281 36.92 5.79 -11.02
C LYS A 281 35.60 5.07 -11.23
N ILE A 282 34.61 5.75 -11.84
CA ILE A 282 33.33 5.12 -12.16
C ILE A 282 33.49 4.25 -13.40
N PRO A 283 33.10 2.96 -13.38
CA PRO A 283 33.14 2.08 -14.54
C PRO A 283 32.17 2.52 -15.63
N GLY A 284 32.61 2.58 -16.88
CA GLY A 284 31.73 2.77 -18.06
C GLY A 284 31.54 4.21 -18.53
N GLY A 285 32.14 5.22 -17.91
CA GLY A 285 32.05 6.62 -18.32
C GLY A 285 33.02 7.03 -19.44
N ARG A 286 32.61 8.03 -20.23
CA ARG A 286 33.53 8.73 -21.19
C ARG A 286 34.43 9.67 -20.40
N ARG A 287 35.74 9.66 -20.76
CA ARG A 287 36.81 10.54 -20.27
C ARG A 287 36.58 11.24 -18.92
N SER A 288 37.38 10.86 -17.92
CA SER A 288 37.54 11.53 -16.60
C SER A 288 36.41 11.32 -15.56
N ASP A 289 35.84 10.14 -15.44
CA ASP A 289 34.86 9.85 -14.41
C ASP A 289 35.49 9.49 -13.06
N TYR A 290 36.50 10.27 -12.67
CA TYR A 290 37.00 10.25 -11.31
C TYR A 290 36.08 11.11 -10.43
N VAL A 291 35.75 10.57 -9.27
CA VAL A 291 34.95 11.28 -8.27
C VAL A 291 35.62 11.16 -6.91
N ILE A 292 35.55 12.23 -6.12
CA ILE A 292 36.03 12.23 -4.74
C ILE A 292 34.86 12.12 -3.77
N VAL A 293 34.96 11.21 -2.83
CA VAL A 293 33.96 11.07 -1.75
C VAL A 293 34.07 12.25 -0.81
N ILE A 294 32.99 13.03 -0.68
CA ILE A 294 32.92 14.18 0.23
C ILE A 294 32.15 13.84 1.51
N GLN A 295 31.29 12.84 1.47
CA GLN A 295 30.57 12.32 2.62
C GLN A 295 30.39 10.82 2.44
N GLY A 296 30.84 10.03 3.42
CA GLY A 296 30.61 8.59 3.48
C GLY A 296 29.14 8.24 3.71
N ASN A 297 28.82 6.96 3.81
CA ASN A 297 27.47 6.49 4.06
C ASN A 297 26.95 7.06 5.39
N GLY A 298 26.00 8.00 5.34
CA GLY A 298 25.23 8.46 6.50
C GLY A 298 24.28 7.35 6.94
N GLY A 299 24.59 6.74 8.09
CA GLY A 299 24.02 5.53 8.59
C GLY A 299 22.49 5.45 8.66
N GLY A 300 21.89 4.83 7.66
CA GLY A 300 20.54 4.30 7.68
C GLY A 300 20.59 2.87 7.14
N LYS A 301 20.27 1.87 7.97
CA LYS A 301 20.32 0.43 7.61
C LYS A 301 19.35 -0.01 6.49
N LYS A 302 18.54 0.88 5.94
CA LYS A 302 17.52 0.56 4.90
C LYS A 302 17.80 1.14 3.50
N GLU A 303 18.64 2.17 3.35
CA GLU A 303 19.10 2.61 2.04
C GLU A 303 20.51 2.03 1.83
N GLY A 304 20.69 1.21 0.78
CA GLY A 304 22.00 0.63 0.43
C GLY A 304 23.08 1.71 0.31
N ALA A 305 24.35 1.29 0.37
CA ALA A 305 25.50 2.19 0.32
C ALA A 305 25.41 3.25 -0.80
N SER A 306 25.27 4.51 -0.42
CA SER A 306 25.13 5.63 -1.37
C SER A 306 25.97 6.85 -0.95
N PRO A 307 27.32 6.79 -1.06
CA PRO A 307 28.18 7.89 -0.70
C PRO A 307 27.94 9.12 -1.57
N THR A 308 28.05 10.30 -0.96
CA THR A 308 27.99 11.57 -1.69
C THR A 308 29.37 11.92 -2.23
N VAL A 309 29.44 12.22 -3.52
CA VAL A 309 30.70 12.49 -4.22
C VAL A 309 30.68 13.82 -4.96
N LEU A 310 31.87 14.35 -5.21
CA LEU A 310 32.11 15.49 -6.09
C LEU A 310 32.76 14.97 -7.38
N THR A 311 32.15 15.28 -8.51
CA THR A 311 32.64 14.91 -9.84
C THR A 311 33.74 15.87 -10.34
N SER A 312 34.44 15.49 -11.39
CA SER A 312 35.50 16.30 -12.01
C SER A 312 34.97 17.64 -12.59
N ASP A 313 33.69 17.75 -12.91
CA ASP A 313 32.99 18.97 -13.35
C ASP A 313 32.40 19.79 -12.18
N ALA A 314 32.84 19.53 -10.96
CA ALA A 314 32.45 20.21 -9.72
C ALA A 314 30.95 20.08 -9.36
N ARG A 315 30.27 19.00 -9.77
CA ARG A 315 28.91 18.67 -9.37
C ARG A 315 28.89 17.69 -8.20
N VAL A 316 27.97 17.89 -7.28
CA VAL A 316 27.75 16.98 -6.16
C VAL A 316 26.61 16.03 -6.54
N ARG A 317 26.83 14.71 -6.38
CA ARG A 317 25.79 13.70 -6.57
C ARG A 317 25.97 12.52 -5.60
N ARG A 318 24.92 11.76 -5.39
CA ARG A 318 25.01 10.47 -4.69
C ARG A 318 25.32 9.37 -5.69
N LEU A 319 26.22 8.46 -5.32
CA LEU A 319 26.49 7.24 -6.09
C LEU A 319 25.57 6.12 -5.63
N THR A 320 25.08 5.38 -6.60
CA THR A 320 24.24 4.19 -6.38
C THR A 320 24.88 2.97 -7.04
N LEU A 321 24.36 1.78 -6.74
CA LEU A 321 24.79 0.52 -7.42
C LEU A 321 24.49 0.53 -8.93
N VAL A 322 23.64 1.43 -9.41
CA VAL A 322 23.41 1.62 -10.85
C VAL A 322 24.59 2.35 -11.50
N ASP A 323 25.16 3.31 -10.80
CA ASP A 323 26.34 4.06 -11.27
C ASP A 323 27.62 3.23 -11.19
N VAL A 324 27.70 2.30 -10.20
CA VAL A 324 28.87 1.48 -9.91
C VAL A 324 28.47 0.01 -9.82
N PRO A 325 28.23 -0.66 -10.96
CA PRO A 325 27.74 -2.05 -11.00
C PRO A 325 28.82 -3.10 -10.70
N THR A 326 30.08 -2.71 -10.57
CA THR A 326 31.23 -3.55 -10.25
C THR A 326 32.00 -3.00 -9.06
N PRO A 327 32.73 -3.87 -8.29
CA PRO A 327 33.53 -3.40 -7.16
C PRO A 327 34.52 -2.31 -7.57
N VAL A 328 34.71 -1.32 -6.72
CA VAL A 328 35.64 -0.21 -6.91
C VAL A 328 36.57 -0.09 -5.71
N ASP A 329 37.83 0.20 -6.01
CA ASP A 329 38.85 0.52 -5.01
C ASP A 329 39.27 2.00 -5.15
N PRO A 330 39.65 2.66 -4.04
CA PRO A 330 40.22 4.00 -4.09
C PRO A 330 41.50 4.00 -4.92
N VAL A 331 41.57 4.86 -5.93
CA VAL A 331 42.79 5.06 -6.75
C VAL A 331 43.82 5.88 -5.97
N LEU A 332 43.35 6.84 -5.19
CA LEU A 332 44.14 7.65 -4.26
C LEU A 332 43.21 8.27 -3.21
N SER A 333 43.77 8.78 -2.12
CA SER A 333 43.01 9.50 -1.10
C SER A 333 43.53 10.95 -1.00
N LEU A 334 42.61 11.92 -0.98
CA LEU A 334 42.91 13.33 -0.88
C LEU A 334 42.30 13.89 0.39
N SER A 335 42.99 14.80 1.05
CA SER A 335 42.43 15.50 2.20
C SER A 335 41.31 16.47 1.75
N VAL A 336 40.10 16.24 2.21
CA VAL A 336 38.99 17.21 2.05
C VAL A 336 39.21 18.33 3.07
N PRO A 337 39.31 19.61 2.65
CA PRO A 337 39.54 20.72 3.58
C PRO A 337 38.48 20.79 4.68
N LYS A 338 38.89 21.05 5.93
CA LYS A 338 37.96 21.14 7.08
C LYS A 338 36.83 22.15 6.89
N HIS A 339 37.02 23.19 6.05
CA HIS A 339 36.03 24.21 5.72
C HIS A 339 35.33 23.96 4.37
N PHE A 340 35.43 22.76 3.81
CA PHE A 340 34.76 22.43 2.55
C PHE A 340 33.24 22.52 2.72
N ASN A 341 32.62 23.34 1.84
CA ASN A 341 31.17 23.47 1.81
C ASN A 341 30.64 23.06 0.43
N ALA A 342 29.92 21.96 0.39
CA ALA A 342 29.32 21.40 -0.82
C ALA A 342 28.32 22.36 -1.52
N ARG A 343 27.76 23.33 -0.81
CA ARG A 343 26.87 24.36 -1.38
C ARG A 343 27.64 25.52 -2.03
N ASN A 344 28.90 25.72 -1.66
CA ASN A 344 29.73 26.81 -2.20
C ASN A 344 30.40 26.41 -3.53
N ALA A 345 30.09 27.10 -4.61
CA ALA A 345 30.60 26.83 -5.95
C ALA A 345 32.13 26.92 -6.05
N LYS A 346 32.77 27.88 -5.33
CA LYS A 346 34.23 28.04 -5.31
C LYS A 346 34.89 26.84 -4.65
N SER A 347 34.43 26.43 -3.46
CA SER A 347 34.95 25.26 -2.74
C SER A 347 34.88 23.98 -3.59
N ARG A 348 33.79 23.80 -4.33
CA ARG A 348 33.64 22.65 -5.25
C ARG A 348 34.65 22.69 -6.40
N LYS A 349 34.82 23.84 -7.03
CA LYS A 349 35.75 24.03 -8.15
C LYS A 349 37.21 23.80 -7.71
N ASP A 350 37.60 24.32 -6.55
CA ASP A 350 38.95 24.17 -6.01
C ASP A 350 39.28 22.71 -5.69
N LEU A 351 38.36 21.97 -5.04
CA LEU A 351 38.55 20.55 -4.73
C LEU A 351 38.55 19.69 -6.01
N ALA A 352 37.68 19.98 -6.98
CA ALA A 352 37.66 19.29 -8.26
C ALA A 352 38.93 19.55 -9.09
N ALA A 353 39.47 20.75 -9.05
CA ALA A 353 40.76 21.08 -9.69
C ALA A 353 41.93 20.30 -9.05
N THR A 354 41.97 20.25 -7.71
CA THR A 354 42.97 19.49 -6.97
C THR A 354 42.91 18.00 -7.33
N MET A 355 41.72 17.44 -7.42
CA MET A 355 41.51 16.05 -7.85
C MET A 355 42.03 15.83 -9.25
N ARG A 356 41.69 16.67 -10.23
CA ARG A 356 42.14 16.54 -11.64
C ARG A 356 43.64 16.54 -11.82
N VAL A 357 44.33 17.37 -11.01
CA VAL A 357 45.83 17.46 -11.07
C VAL A 357 46.50 16.22 -10.48
N LYS A 358 45.92 15.61 -9.44
CA LYS A 358 46.55 14.50 -8.70
C LYS A 358 46.15 13.11 -9.18
N VAL A 359 45.15 12.99 -10.04
CA VAL A 359 44.71 11.71 -10.59
C VAL A 359 45.74 11.21 -11.62
N PRO A 360 46.19 9.92 -11.55
CA PRO A 360 47.13 9.33 -12.51
C PRO A 360 46.54 9.26 -13.92
N HIS A 361 47.37 9.49 -14.94
CA HIS A 361 46.96 9.36 -16.35
C HIS A 361 46.69 7.91 -16.78
N GLU A 362 47.31 6.93 -16.13
CA GLU A 362 47.08 5.52 -16.34
C GLU A 362 46.54 4.86 -15.08
N THR A 363 45.39 4.22 -15.18
CA THR A 363 44.74 3.49 -14.07
C THR A 363 45.19 2.02 -14.16
N PRO A 364 45.67 1.39 -13.08
CA PRO A 364 45.88 -0.07 -13.03
C PRO A 364 44.54 -0.78 -13.30
N ALA A 365 44.60 -1.88 -14.05
CA ALA A 365 43.41 -2.73 -14.26
C ALA A 365 42.92 -3.28 -12.90
N PRO A 366 41.59 -3.35 -12.66
CA PRO A 366 41.07 -3.88 -11.41
C PRO A 366 41.53 -5.33 -11.19
N ARG A 367 42.09 -5.61 -10.02
CA ARG A 367 42.66 -6.92 -9.63
C ARG A 367 41.63 -7.95 -9.17
N HIS A 368 40.34 -7.77 -9.54
CA HIS A 368 39.32 -8.72 -9.16
C HIS A 368 39.27 -9.90 -10.16
N ALA A 369 40.10 -10.91 -9.93
CA ALA A 369 39.91 -12.22 -10.53
C ALA A 369 38.72 -12.90 -9.83
N GLY A 370 37.60 -13.05 -10.55
CA GLY A 370 36.47 -13.81 -10.06
C GLY A 370 36.90 -15.25 -9.74
N SER A 371 36.71 -15.70 -8.51
CA SER A 371 36.77 -17.10 -8.13
C SER A 371 35.65 -17.83 -8.89
N GLY A 372 36.02 -18.58 -9.92
CA GLY A 372 35.09 -19.27 -10.78
C GLY A 372 34.35 -20.37 -10.03
N ASP A 373 33.07 -20.46 -10.32
CA ASP A 373 32.16 -21.57 -10.00
C ASP A 373 32.76 -22.90 -10.48
N SER A 374 33.54 -23.57 -9.65
CA SER A 374 34.11 -24.88 -9.98
C SER A 374 33.00 -25.96 -10.06
N GLU A 375 31.92 -25.84 -9.25
CA GLU A 375 30.87 -26.85 -9.18
C GLU A 375 29.86 -26.73 -10.35
N ALA A 376 29.40 -25.55 -10.70
CA ALA A 376 28.53 -25.35 -11.87
C ALA A 376 29.25 -25.67 -13.17
N GLY A 377 30.55 -25.34 -13.28
CA GLY A 377 31.39 -25.72 -14.42
C GLY A 377 31.60 -27.23 -14.55
N ALA A 378 31.82 -27.94 -13.44
CA ALA A 378 31.92 -29.40 -13.41
C ALA A 378 30.58 -30.04 -13.82
N ARG A 379 29.45 -29.54 -13.32
CA ARG A 379 28.09 -29.99 -13.69
C ARG A 379 27.83 -29.84 -15.19
N VAL A 380 28.13 -28.68 -15.76
CA VAL A 380 27.95 -28.42 -17.21
C VAL A 380 28.83 -29.38 -18.04
N THR A 381 30.05 -29.65 -17.59
CA THR A 381 30.97 -30.56 -18.28
C THR A 381 30.45 -32.00 -18.28
N ASP A 382 29.91 -32.46 -17.15
CA ASP A 382 29.30 -33.78 -17.02
C ASP A 382 28.05 -33.91 -17.89
N LEU A 383 27.14 -32.92 -17.86
CA LEU A 383 25.92 -32.90 -18.68
C LEU A 383 26.29 -32.90 -20.19
N ARG A 384 27.30 -32.18 -20.61
CA ARG A 384 27.80 -32.21 -22.00
C ARG A 384 28.37 -33.56 -22.39
N ARG A 385 29.00 -34.29 -21.48
CA ARG A 385 29.48 -35.65 -21.71
C ARG A 385 28.29 -36.61 -21.90
N GLN A 386 27.28 -36.55 -21.03
CA GLN A 386 26.04 -37.34 -21.14
C GLN A 386 25.30 -37.05 -22.44
N MET A 387 25.17 -35.78 -22.83
CA MET A 387 24.56 -35.36 -24.09
C MET A 387 25.28 -35.93 -25.32
N ARG A 388 26.61 -35.95 -25.33
CA ARG A 388 27.40 -36.54 -26.42
C ARG A 388 27.28 -38.06 -26.48
N ALA A 389 27.11 -38.73 -25.36
CA ALA A 389 26.94 -40.19 -25.30
C ALA A 389 25.51 -40.63 -25.67
N HIS A 390 24.57 -39.69 -25.73
CA HIS A 390 23.15 -40.03 -26.03
C HIS A 390 22.97 -40.44 -27.50
N PRO A 391 22.22 -41.52 -27.83
CA PRO A 391 22.04 -42.00 -29.21
C PRO A 391 21.56 -40.94 -30.20
N CYS A 392 20.66 -40.06 -29.78
CA CYS A 392 20.13 -38.97 -30.60
C CYS A 392 21.16 -37.87 -30.93
N HIS A 393 22.36 -37.89 -30.32
CA HIS A 393 23.42 -36.92 -30.63
C HIS A 393 23.92 -37.05 -32.07
N GLY A 394 23.98 -38.29 -32.60
CA GLY A 394 24.39 -38.59 -33.97
C GLY A 394 23.27 -38.50 -35.02
N CYS A 395 22.06 -38.10 -34.66
CA CYS A 395 20.94 -38.02 -35.59
C CYS A 395 21.13 -36.90 -36.63
N PRO A 396 21.00 -37.20 -37.95
CA PRO A 396 21.11 -36.19 -39.01
C PRO A 396 20.06 -35.07 -38.88
N GLU A 397 18.85 -35.41 -38.38
CA GLU A 397 17.71 -34.49 -38.21
C GLU A 397 17.71 -33.89 -36.80
N ARG A 398 18.81 -34.00 -36.05
CA ARG A 398 18.90 -33.56 -34.66
C ARG A 398 18.46 -32.10 -34.44
N GLU A 399 18.81 -31.20 -35.33
CA GLU A 399 18.49 -29.76 -35.16
C GLU A 399 17.00 -29.47 -35.45
N ASP A 400 16.38 -30.24 -36.32
CA ASP A 400 14.91 -30.12 -36.56
C ASP A 400 14.12 -30.66 -35.35
N HIS A 401 14.54 -31.83 -34.82
CA HIS A 401 13.98 -32.34 -33.57
C HIS A 401 14.22 -31.35 -32.41
N ALA A 402 15.37 -30.69 -32.34
CA ALA A 402 15.69 -29.72 -31.32
C ALA A 402 14.79 -28.46 -31.39
N ARG A 403 14.44 -27.98 -32.60
CA ARG A 403 13.51 -26.85 -32.77
C ARG A 403 12.12 -27.19 -32.22
N TRP A 404 11.64 -28.42 -32.47
CA TRP A 404 10.35 -28.88 -31.89
C TRP A 404 10.44 -29.05 -30.39
N ALA A 405 11.54 -29.59 -29.87
CA ALA A 405 11.79 -29.73 -28.45
C ALA A 405 11.84 -28.36 -27.73
N GLU A 406 12.45 -27.32 -28.32
CA GLU A 406 12.44 -25.97 -27.76
C GLU A 406 11.03 -25.37 -27.66
N ARG A 407 10.20 -25.59 -28.68
CA ARG A 407 8.77 -25.17 -28.66
C ARG A 407 8.02 -25.94 -27.58
N TRP A 408 8.24 -27.27 -27.48
CA TRP A 408 7.64 -28.12 -26.47
C TRP A 408 7.99 -27.66 -25.06
N TRP A 409 9.29 -27.42 -24.77
CA TRP A 409 9.76 -27.02 -23.46
C TRP A 409 9.28 -25.60 -23.06
N ARG A 410 9.14 -24.68 -24.00
CA ARG A 410 8.57 -23.35 -23.76
C ARG A 410 7.12 -23.47 -23.35
N LEU A 411 6.33 -24.16 -24.18
CA LEU A 411 4.90 -24.34 -23.93
C LEU A 411 4.65 -25.16 -22.65
N ARG A 412 5.50 -26.15 -22.34
CA ARG A 412 5.41 -26.95 -21.11
C ARG A 412 5.60 -26.07 -19.88
N ARG A 413 6.61 -25.20 -19.83
CA ARG A 413 6.83 -24.27 -18.72
C ARG A 413 5.68 -23.29 -18.55
N GLU A 414 5.14 -22.75 -19.64
CA GLU A 414 3.97 -21.88 -19.62
C GLU A 414 2.75 -22.63 -19.07
N THR A 415 2.54 -23.87 -19.53
CA THR A 415 1.42 -24.72 -19.10
C THR A 415 1.54 -25.08 -17.63
N ASP A 416 2.72 -25.49 -17.16
CA ASP A 416 2.97 -25.82 -15.75
C ASP A 416 2.79 -24.59 -14.83
N ALA A 417 3.15 -23.39 -15.30
CA ALA A 417 2.91 -22.15 -14.56
C ALA A 417 1.41 -21.86 -14.43
N VAL A 418 0.65 -22.04 -15.54
CA VAL A 418 -0.80 -21.87 -15.53
C VAL A 418 -1.48 -22.95 -14.68
N ALA A 419 -1.06 -24.21 -14.78
CA ALA A 419 -1.58 -25.33 -13.99
C ALA A 419 -1.39 -25.09 -12.48
N ARG A 420 -0.20 -24.68 -12.06
CA ARG A 420 0.04 -24.29 -10.65
C ARG A 420 -0.85 -23.14 -10.20
N THR A 421 -1.12 -22.18 -11.09
CA THR A 421 -2.04 -21.08 -10.80
C THR A 421 -3.48 -21.56 -10.66
N VAL A 422 -3.90 -22.54 -11.48
CA VAL A 422 -5.21 -23.20 -11.41
C VAL A 422 -5.34 -23.94 -10.07
N GLU A 423 -4.37 -24.79 -9.72
CA GLU A 423 -4.36 -25.53 -8.44
C GLU A 423 -4.35 -24.60 -7.23
N GLY A 424 -3.65 -23.46 -7.32
CA GLY A 424 -3.61 -22.44 -6.27
C GLY A 424 -4.92 -21.67 -6.08
N ARG A 425 -5.78 -21.59 -7.11
CA ARG A 425 -7.00 -20.76 -7.08
C ARG A 425 -8.29 -21.53 -6.82
N THR A 426 -8.31 -22.83 -6.97
CA THR A 426 -9.49 -23.66 -6.63
C THR A 426 -9.68 -23.70 -5.12
N SER A 427 -10.92 -23.46 -4.64
CA SER A 427 -11.30 -23.43 -3.21
C SER A 427 -10.48 -22.47 -2.36
N THR A 428 -10.07 -21.31 -2.90
CA THR A 428 -9.14 -20.37 -2.24
C THR A 428 -9.72 -19.81 -0.94
N VAL A 429 -11.02 -19.46 -0.93
CA VAL A 429 -11.70 -18.89 0.24
C VAL A 429 -11.83 -19.94 1.35
N ALA A 430 -12.29 -21.13 1.02
CA ALA A 430 -12.43 -22.23 1.98
C ALA A 430 -11.08 -22.69 2.54
N ARG A 431 -10.03 -22.79 1.70
CA ARG A 431 -8.68 -23.12 2.17
C ARG A 431 -8.08 -22.03 3.08
N THR A 432 -8.34 -20.75 2.78
CA THR A 432 -7.93 -19.66 3.67
C THR A 432 -8.64 -19.77 5.01
N PHE A 433 -9.94 -20.08 5.02
CA PHE A 433 -10.69 -20.33 6.24
C PHE A 433 -10.13 -21.52 7.03
N ASP A 434 -9.80 -22.63 6.37
CA ASP A 434 -9.20 -23.81 7.03
C ASP A 434 -7.88 -23.45 7.71
N ARG A 435 -6.99 -22.72 7.04
CA ARG A 435 -5.71 -22.24 7.59
C ARG A 435 -5.91 -21.28 8.76
N ILE A 436 -6.91 -20.38 8.67
CA ILE A 436 -7.30 -19.53 9.79
C ILE A 436 -7.74 -20.38 10.98
N CYS A 437 -8.57 -21.39 10.77
CA CYS A 437 -8.99 -22.30 11.83
C CYS A 437 -7.81 -23.07 12.45
N GLU A 438 -6.86 -23.53 11.64
CA GLU A 438 -5.65 -24.20 12.13
C GLU A 438 -4.80 -23.29 13.02
N LEU A 439 -4.57 -22.04 12.59
CA LEU A 439 -3.88 -21.03 13.40
C LEU A 439 -4.64 -20.76 14.70
N LEU A 440 -5.96 -20.60 14.64
CA LEU A 440 -6.81 -20.35 15.81
C LEU A 440 -6.84 -21.52 16.80
N VAL A 441 -6.75 -22.76 16.31
CA VAL A 441 -6.57 -23.96 17.16
C VAL A 441 -5.21 -23.90 17.85
N GLY A 442 -4.14 -23.62 17.10
CA GLY A 442 -2.78 -23.49 17.63
C GLY A 442 -2.65 -22.41 18.71
N LEU A 443 -3.39 -21.32 18.58
CA LEU A 443 -3.44 -20.23 19.56
C LEU A 443 -4.47 -20.43 20.69
N GLY A 444 -5.29 -21.50 20.63
CA GLY A 444 -6.27 -21.84 21.65
C GLY A 444 -7.59 -21.05 21.59
N TYR A 445 -7.92 -20.42 20.47
CA TYR A 445 -9.22 -19.77 20.23
C TYR A 445 -10.32 -20.74 19.80
N LEU A 446 -9.93 -21.84 19.17
CA LEU A 446 -10.80 -22.97 18.85
C LEU A 446 -10.30 -24.20 19.58
N THR A 447 -11.21 -25.15 19.85
CA THR A 447 -10.86 -26.46 20.43
C THR A 447 -10.05 -27.29 19.45
N GLU A 448 -9.40 -28.34 19.94
CA GLU A 448 -8.70 -29.32 19.11
C GLU A 448 -9.61 -29.82 17.98
N GLY A 449 -9.09 -29.86 16.74
CA GLY A 449 -9.90 -30.13 15.55
C GLY A 449 -10.75 -28.96 15.05
N GLY A 450 -10.82 -27.83 15.77
CA GLY A 450 -11.57 -26.65 15.36
C GLY A 450 -13.09 -26.77 15.43
N ALA A 451 -13.60 -27.71 16.25
CA ALA A 451 -15.03 -28.04 16.30
C ALA A 451 -15.86 -27.02 17.11
N ALA A 452 -15.27 -26.35 18.08
CA ALA A 452 -15.98 -25.42 18.98
C ALA A 452 -15.10 -24.21 19.36
N VAL A 453 -15.78 -23.15 19.79
CA VAL A 453 -15.16 -21.90 20.24
C VAL A 453 -14.79 -22.00 21.72
N THR A 454 -13.57 -21.65 22.07
CA THR A 454 -13.09 -21.62 23.47
C THR A 454 -13.51 -20.33 24.21
N PRO A 455 -13.33 -20.22 25.53
CA PRO A 455 -13.51 -18.94 26.24
C PRO A 455 -12.71 -17.80 25.64
N GLN A 456 -11.46 -18.04 25.21
CA GLN A 456 -10.62 -17.05 24.52
C GLN A 456 -11.22 -16.69 23.14
N GLY A 457 -11.76 -17.68 22.43
CA GLY A 457 -12.49 -17.46 21.17
C GLY A 457 -13.70 -16.54 21.33
N ASN A 458 -14.40 -16.61 22.47
CA ASN A 458 -15.52 -15.71 22.76
C ASN A 458 -15.09 -14.24 22.95
N THR A 459 -13.85 -13.99 23.36
CA THR A 459 -13.27 -12.64 23.37
C THR A 459 -13.03 -12.15 21.94
N LEU A 460 -12.34 -12.93 21.11
CA LEU A 460 -12.08 -12.61 19.71
C LEU A 460 -13.38 -12.40 18.91
N LYS A 461 -14.40 -13.20 19.17
CA LYS A 461 -15.72 -13.11 18.54
C LYS A 461 -16.37 -11.73 18.64
N ARG A 462 -16.04 -10.94 19.64
CA ARG A 462 -16.60 -9.61 19.93
C ARG A 462 -15.74 -8.44 19.45
N LEU A 463 -14.57 -8.70 18.87
CA LEU A 463 -13.64 -7.67 18.38
C LEU A 463 -13.79 -7.50 16.88
N TYR A 464 -14.24 -6.34 16.44
CA TYR A 464 -14.47 -5.99 15.03
C TYR A 464 -13.47 -4.92 14.58
N THR A 465 -12.25 -5.33 14.30
CA THR A 465 -11.19 -4.47 13.76
C THR A 465 -10.37 -5.26 12.76
N GLU A 466 -9.66 -4.63 11.85
CA GLU A 466 -8.77 -5.30 10.89
C GLU A 466 -7.60 -6.03 11.59
N LYS A 467 -7.29 -5.64 12.82
CA LYS A 467 -6.27 -6.26 13.68
C LYS A 467 -6.91 -7.01 14.87
N ASP A 468 -8.04 -7.69 14.61
CA ASP A 468 -8.88 -8.37 15.59
C ASP A 468 -8.11 -9.39 16.45
N LEU A 469 -7.34 -10.26 15.80
CA LEU A 469 -6.54 -11.27 16.48
C LEU A 469 -5.42 -10.64 17.33
N LEU A 470 -4.75 -9.60 16.83
CA LEU A 470 -3.74 -8.88 17.61
C LEU A 470 -4.35 -8.24 18.85
N ALA A 471 -5.53 -7.62 18.73
CA ALA A 471 -6.25 -7.04 19.86
C ALA A 471 -6.62 -8.11 20.91
N ALA A 472 -7.09 -9.27 20.45
CA ALA A 472 -7.42 -10.40 21.32
C ALA A 472 -6.19 -10.94 22.06
N GLU A 473 -5.04 -11.05 21.37
CA GLU A 473 -3.77 -11.45 21.95
C GLU A 473 -3.29 -10.45 23.02
N CYS A 474 -3.39 -9.15 22.75
CA CYS A 474 -3.04 -8.11 23.71
C CYS A 474 -3.91 -8.16 24.97
N LEU A 475 -5.22 -8.44 24.81
CA LEU A 475 -6.13 -8.65 25.93
C LEU A 475 -5.77 -9.88 26.76
N ARG A 476 -5.49 -11.00 26.07
CA ARG A 476 -5.11 -12.27 26.71
C ARG A 476 -3.82 -12.12 27.53
N ASP A 477 -2.83 -11.45 26.96
CA ASP A 477 -1.52 -11.23 27.61
C ASP A 477 -1.58 -10.10 28.67
N GLY A 478 -2.70 -9.38 28.77
CA GLY A 478 -2.90 -8.32 29.74
C GLY A 478 -2.01 -7.09 29.53
N LEU A 479 -1.61 -6.81 28.29
CA LEU A 479 -0.67 -5.74 27.96
C LEU A 479 -1.17 -4.34 28.33
N TRP A 480 -2.48 -4.18 28.52
CA TRP A 480 -3.12 -2.88 28.78
C TRP A 480 -3.58 -2.66 30.22
N LYS A 481 -3.30 -3.62 31.14
CA LYS A 481 -3.84 -3.60 32.52
C LYS A 481 -3.41 -2.41 33.36
N ARG A 482 -2.25 -1.81 33.05
CA ARG A 482 -1.67 -0.69 33.83
C ARG A 482 -1.98 0.68 33.25
N LEU A 483 -2.62 0.74 32.10
CA LEU A 483 -2.89 1.99 31.40
C LEU A 483 -4.04 2.75 32.07
N ASP A 484 -3.86 4.06 32.21
CA ASP A 484 -4.95 4.97 32.53
C ASP A 484 -5.87 5.19 31.29
N PRO A 485 -7.06 5.79 31.45
CA PRO A 485 -7.98 5.95 30.33
C PRO A 485 -7.41 6.68 29.11
N PRO A 486 -6.70 7.83 29.21
CA PRO A 486 -6.07 8.49 28.07
C PRO A 486 -5.00 7.63 27.40
N SER A 487 -4.18 6.93 28.17
CA SER A 487 -3.12 6.05 27.66
C SER A 487 -3.71 4.83 26.95
N LEU A 488 -4.80 4.25 27.47
CA LEU A 488 -5.52 3.17 26.80
C LEU A 488 -6.11 3.63 25.45
N ALA A 489 -6.74 4.80 25.41
CA ALA A 489 -7.26 5.37 24.17
C ALA A 489 -6.13 5.58 23.15
N ALA A 490 -4.97 6.06 23.57
CA ALA A 490 -3.80 6.25 22.72
C ALA A 490 -3.29 4.92 22.15
N VAL A 491 -3.17 3.87 22.99
CA VAL A 491 -2.71 2.55 22.55
C VAL A 491 -3.72 1.90 21.59
N VAL A 492 -5.02 1.96 21.92
CA VAL A 492 -6.08 1.41 21.05
C VAL A 492 -6.13 2.14 19.70
N SER A 493 -5.81 3.45 19.65
CA SER A 493 -5.74 4.18 18.39
C SER A 493 -4.71 3.62 17.41
N THR A 494 -3.67 2.92 17.88
CA THR A 494 -2.65 2.30 17.03
C THR A 494 -3.17 1.11 16.22
N LEU A 495 -4.24 0.48 16.68
CA LEU A 495 -4.92 -0.61 15.97
C LEU A 495 -5.84 -0.11 14.85
N VAL A 496 -6.30 1.13 14.97
CA VAL A 496 -7.30 1.74 14.07
C VAL A 496 -6.64 2.65 13.03
N TYR A 497 -5.53 3.30 13.40
CA TYR A 497 -4.86 4.26 12.52
C TYR A 497 -4.11 3.57 11.39
N GLU A 498 -4.25 4.13 10.19
CA GLU A 498 -3.50 3.78 9.00
C GLU A 498 -2.94 5.06 8.37
N PRO A 499 -1.61 5.16 8.18
CA PRO A 499 -0.98 6.32 7.56
C PRO A 499 -1.39 6.43 6.09
N ARG A 500 -1.47 7.66 5.59
CA ARG A 500 -1.67 7.95 4.16
C ARG A 500 -0.32 8.28 3.55
N GLY A 501 0.22 7.35 2.77
CA GLY A 501 1.52 7.52 2.10
C GLY A 501 2.70 7.04 2.95
N SER A 502 3.87 7.01 2.33
CA SER A 502 5.14 6.76 3.02
C SER A 502 5.57 8.03 3.75
N ASP A 503 4.97 8.32 4.89
CA ASP A 503 5.55 9.30 5.81
C ASP A 503 6.88 8.75 6.29
N GLY A 504 7.96 9.31 5.73
CA GLY A 504 9.31 8.86 5.98
C GLY A 504 9.63 8.89 7.46
N ASP A 505 10.20 7.83 7.95
CA ASP A 505 11.17 7.60 9.06
C ASP A 505 11.16 8.59 10.26
N VAL A 506 10.03 9.20 10.58
CA VAL A 506 9.86 9.95 11.83
C VAL A 506 9.35 8.99 12.88
N SER A 507 10.19 8.67 13.87
CA SER A 507 9.77 7.88 15.02
C SER A 507 8.52 8.51 15.64
N PRO A 508 7.41 7.77 15.80
CA PRO A 508 6.17 8.33 16.31
C PRO A 508 6.37 8.87 17.73
N ARG A 509 5.83 10.04 17.98
CA ARG A 509 5.91 10.70 19.28
C ARG A 509 5.00 9.98 20.28
N MET A 510 5.58 9.42 21.35
CA MET A 510 4.82 8.77 22.41
C MET A 510 4.42 9.77 23.51
N PRO A 511 3.19 9.68 24.06
CA PRO A 511 2.72 10.62 25.08
C PRO A 511 3.40 10.43 26.45
N ASN A 512 3.69 9.19 26.83
CA ASN A 512 4.35 8.81 28.08
C ASN A 512 5.03 7.45 27.93
N ASP A 513 5.74 7.00 28.99
CA ASP A 513 6.47 5.75 28.98
C ASP A 513 5.53 4.53 29.05
N ASP A 514 4.40 4.61 29.75
CA ASP A 514 3.41 3.52 29.82
C ASP A 514 2.85 3.18 28.43
N VAL A 515 2.50 4.20 27.62
CA VAL A 515 2.06 4.02 26.23
C VAL A 515 3.18 3.44 25.37
N ARG A 516 4.42 3.88 25.58
CA ARG A 516 5.58 3.36 24.85
C ARG A 516 5.80 1.88 25.17
N GLU A 517 5.82 1.50 26.44
CA GLU A 517 6.01 0.11 26.88
C GLU A 517 4.90 -0.81 26.35
N ALA A 518 3.64 -0.36 26.42
CA ALA A 518 2.51 -1.11 25.90
C ALA A 518 2.60 -1.28 24.38
N TYR A 519 2.95 -0.21 23.65
CA TYR A 519 3.12 -0.25 22.20
C TYR A 519 4.26 -1.17 21.77
N ASP A 520 5.41 -1.11 22.44
CA ASP A 520 6.54 -2.00 22.18
C ASP A 520 6.19 -3.47 22.47
N ALA A 521 5.38 -3.73 23.51
CA ALA A 521 4.87 -5.06 23.78
C ALA A 521 3.91 -5.54 22.68
N MET A 522 3.03 -4.67 22.17
CA MET A 522 2.16 -4.97 21.03
C MET A 522 2.95 -5.26 19.76
N LEU A 523 4.01 -4.51 19.48
CA LEU A 523 4.88 -4.77 18.32
C LEU A 523 5.56 -6.14 18.41
N ARG A 524 6.03 -6.53 19.60
CA ARG A 524 6.59 -7.88 19.82
C ARG A 524 5.54 -8.96 19.58
N ARG A 525 4.31 -8.74 20.06
CA ARG A 525 3.21 -9.69 19.85
C ARG A 525 2.78 -9.77 18.38
N TRP A 526 2.71 -8.63 17.71
CA TRP A 526 2.45 -8.57 16.28
C TRP A 526 3.51 -9.33 15.47
N SER A 527 4.79 -9.19 15.78
CA SER A 527 5.86 -9.93 15.10
C SER A 527 5.73 -11.45 15.25
N GLN A 528 5.34 -11.93 16.46
CA GLN A 528 5.07 -13.36 16.67
C GLN A 528 3.85 -13.85 15.89
N LEU A 529 2.83 -13.00 15.78
CA LEU A 529 1.64 -13.30 14.97
C LEU A 529 1.99 -13.36 13.48
N GLU A 530 2.79 -12.41 12.97
CA GLU A 530 3.28 -12.41 11.60
C GLU A 530 4.03 -13.71 11.26
N ASP A 531 4.89 -14.21 12.15
CA ASP A 531 5.59 -15.48 11.96
C ASP A 531 4.60 -16.66 11.90
N SER A 532 3.57 -16.64 12.73
CA SER A 532 2.50 -17.67 12.73
C SER A 532 1.65 -17.61 11.46
N GLU A 533 1.28 -16.42 11.00
CA GLU A 533 0.53 -16.20 9.74
C GLU A 533 1.34 -16.69 8.54
N ARG A 534 2.64 -16.38 8.52
CA ARG A 534 3.56 -16.84 7.47
C ARG A 534 3.68 -18.37 7.44
N ALA A 535 3.78 -19.01 8.61
CA ALA A 535 3.84 -20.48 8.71
C ALA A 535 2.56 -21.14 8.14
N HIS A 536 1.40 -20.52 8.32
CA HIS A 536 0.11 -20.98 7.79
C HIS A 536 -0.20 -20.46 6.37
N THR A 537 0.71 -19.72 5.74
CA THR A 537 0.49 -19.10 4.41
C THR A 537 -0.78 -18.24 4.37
N LEU A 538 -0.99 -17.44 5.41
CA LEU A 538 -2.08 -16.48 5.53
C LEU A 538 -1.62 -15.07 5.12
N PRO A 539 -2.54 -14.17 4.73
CA PRO A 539 -2.26 -12.75 4.63
C PRO A 539 -1.77 -12.20 5.99
N MET A 540 -0.74 -11.37 5.97
CA MET A 540 -0.17 -10.84 7.20
C MET A 540 -1.00 -9.68 7.73
N THR A 541 -1.25 -9.68 9.03
CA THR A 541 -1.86 -8.55 9.74
C THR A 541 -0.94 -7.33 9.68
N ALA A 542 -1.45 -6.18 9.26
CA ALA A 542 -0.68 -4.95 9.22
C ALA A 542 -0.19 -4.56 10.63
N SER A 543 1.03 -3.99 10.71
CA SER A 543 1.56 -3.55 12.00
C SER A 543 0.68 -2.47 12.64
N PRO A 544 0.59 -2.40 13.97
CA PRO A 544 -0.01 -1.26 14.63
C PRO A 544 0.80 0.01 14.34
N ASP A 545 0.12 1.15 14.16
CA ASP A 545 0.77 2.42 13.81
C ASP A 545 0.48 3.50 14.85
N ALA A 546 1.54 4.05 15.45
CA ALA A 546 1.44 5.01 16.54
C ALA A 546 1.27 6.48 16.08
N GLY A 547 1.12 6.75 14.79
CA GLY A 547 1.02 8.11 14.26
C GLY A 547 -0.10 8.96 14.86
N MET A 548 -1.14 8.33 15.42
CA MET A 548 -2.24 9.02 16.10
C MET A 548 -2.17 8.98 17.64
N ALA A 549 -1.29 8.18 18.23
CA ALA A 549 -1.27 7.94 19.68
C ALA A 549 -1.10 9.23 20.51
N TRP A 550 -0.19 10.12 20.10
CA TRP A 550 0.02 11.41 20.74
C TRP A 550 -1.22 12.30 20.71
N MET A 551 -1.89 12.40 19.59
CA MET A 551 -3.11 13.21 19.44
C MET A 551 -4.26 12.63 20.25
N MET A 552 -4.45 11.32 20.21
CA MET A 552 -5.52 10.64 20.93
C MET A 552 -5.35 10.79 22.44
N HIS A 553 -4.14 10.65 22.96
CA HIS A 553 -3.86 10.87 24.38
C HIS A 553 -4.19 12.30 24.81
N ARG A 554 -3.74 13.31 24.05
CA ARG A 554 -4.03 14.72 24.34
C ARG A 554 -5.52 15.02 24.33
N TRP A 555 -6.22 14.47 23.34
CA TRP A 555 -7.67 14.61 23.24
C TRP A 555 -8.38 13.98 24.45
N ALA A 556 -8.08 12.72 24.76
CA ALA A 556 -8.65 12.01 25.91
C ALA A 556 -8.27 12.64 27.25
N SER A 557 -7.15 13.37 27.33
CA SER A 557 -6.74 14.16 28.50
C SER A 557 -7.42 15.53 28.60
N GLY A 558 -8.39 15.84 27.74
CA GLY A 558 -9.19 17.07 27.84
C GLY A 558 -8.61 18.29 27.10
N GLN A 559 -7.57 18.15 26.26
CA GLN A 559 -7.00 19.27 25.54
C GLN A 559 -7.93 19.73 24.40
N ARG A 560 -7.85 21.03 24.03
CA ARG A 560 -8.63 21.63 22.95
C ARG A 560 -8.26 21.07 21.59
N LEU A 561 -9.23 20.99 20.67
CA LEU A 561 -9.04 20.48 19.32
C LEU A 561 -7.89 21.20 18.58
N GLU A 562 -7.84 22.52 18.68
CA GLU A 562 -6.77 23.33 18.09
C GLU A 562 -5.38 22.88 18.52
N VAL A 563 -5.22 22.58 19.80
CA VAL A 563 -3.93 22.16 20.37
C VAL A 563 -3.59 20.73 19.96
N VAL A 564 -4.60 19.87 19.84
CA VAL A 564 -4.44 18.47 19.41
C VAL A 564 -4.04 18.36 17.95
N LEU A 565 -4.64 19.18 17.08
CA LEU A 565 -4.38 19.15 15.63
C LEU A 565 -3.23 20.07 15.20
N ARG A 566 -2.69 20.92 16.10
CA ARG A 566 -1.53 21.75 15.80
C ARG A 566 -0.35 20.86 15.39
N ASP A 567 0.33 21.22 14.36
CA ASP A 567 1.49 20.51 13.82
C ASP A 567 1.17 19.11 13.25
N THR A 568 -0.08 18.87 12.85
CA THR A 568 -0.50 17.62 12.20
C THR A 568 -1.11 17.90 10.82
N GLU A 569 -1.00 16.94 9.91
CA GLU A 569 -1.66 17.00 8.59
C GLU A 569 -3.07 16.37 8.59
N ILE A 570 -3.54 15.91 9.76
CA ILE A 570 -4.84 15.25 9.89
C ILE A 570 -5.96 16.28 9.89
N ALA A 571 -6.87 16.18 8.93
CA ALA A 571 -8.06 17.02 8.89
C ALA A 571 -9.01 16.71 10.07
N ALA A 572 -9.72 17.72 10.58
CA ALA A 572 -10.60 17.57 11.73
C ALA A 572 -11.68 16.47 11.54
N GLY A 573 -12.27 16.35 10.35
CA GLY A 573 -13.23 15.27 10.07
C GLY A 573 -12.59 13.87 10.05
N ASP A 574 -11.35 13.72 9.61
CA ASP A 574 -10.62 12.45 9.70
C ASP A 574 -10.32 12.11 11.17
N PHE A 575 -9.91 13.10 11.96
CA PHE A 575 -9.69 12.94 13.40
C PHE A 575 -10.96 12.46 14.11
N VAL A 576 -12.10 13.14 13.90
CA VAL A 576 -13.40 12.76 14.49
C VAL A 576 -13.80 11.35 14.08
N ARG A 577 -13.65 10.99 12.81
CA ARG A 577 -13.93 9.64 12.33
C ARG A 577 -13.06 8.58 13.02
N ARG A 578 -11.76 8.84 13.20
CA ARG A 578 -10.85 7.93 13.92
C ARG A 578 -11.19 7.85 15.41
N CYS A 579 -11.59 8.96 16.04
CA CYS A 579 -12.10 8.95 17.40
C CYS A 579 -13.32 8.02 17.55
N LYS A 580 -14.28 8.08 16.63
CA LYS A 580 -15.45 7.19 16.64
C LYS A 580 -15.06 5.71 16.51
N GLN A 581 -14.10 5.38 15.64
CA GLN A 581 -13.58 4.01 15.53
C GLN A 581 -12.87 3.55 16.81
N VAL A 582 -12.11 4.44 17.46
CA VAL A 582 -11.48 4.14 18.76
C VAL A 582 -12.52 3.94 19.85
N ILE A 583 -13.57 4.76 19.90
CA ILE A 583 -14.69 4.63 20.84
C ILE A 583 -15.37 3.27 20.66
N ASP A 584 -15.67 2.89 19.42
CA ASP A 584 -16.29 1.59 19.10
C ASP A 584 -15.41 0.42 19.58
N LEU A 585 -14.12 0.44 19.26
CA LEU A 585 -13.19 -0.59 19.70
C LEU A 585 -12.99 -0.60 21.23
N LEU A 586 -12.95 0.56 21.89
CA LEU A 586 -12.93 0.65 23.36
C LEU A 586 -14.18 0.06 24.01
N GLY A 587 -15.35 0.26 23.41
CA GLY A 587 -16.60 -0.38 23.82
C GLY A 587 -16.50 -1.91 23.75
N GLN A 588 -16.04 -2.43 22.60
CA GLN A 588 -15.82 -3.86 22.40
C GLN A 588 -14.81 -4.46 23.38
N ILE A 589 -13.71 -3.74 23.66
CA ILE A 589 -12.72 -4.11 24.68
C ILE A 589 -13.36 -4.14 26.05
N GLY A 590 -14.15 -3.12 26.41
CA GLY A 590 -14.84 -3.03 27.67
C GLY A 590 -15.80 -4.20 27.93
N ASP A 591 -16.45 -4.69 26.87
CA ASP A 591 -17.40 -5.82 26.92
C ASP A 591 -16.73 -7.19 26.85
N SER A 592 -15.46 -7.24 26.40
CA SER A 592 -14.74 -8.49 26.14
C SER A 592 -13.56 -8.71 27.08
N ALA A 593 -13.12 -7.68 27.81
CA ALA A 593 -11.94 -7.76 28.68
C ALA A 593 -12.13 -8.82 29.77
N PRO A 594 -11.18 -9.76 29.92
CA PRO A 594 -11.24 -10.76 31.00
C PRO A 594 -11.02 -10.13 32.38
N ASP A 595 -10.39 -8.95 32.45
CA ASP A 595 -10.12 -8.21 33.67
C ASP A 595 -11.17 -7.11 33.88
N PRO A 596 -11.97 -7.15 34.98
CA PRO A 596 -12.97 -6.10 35.26
C PRO A 596 -12.38 -4.69 35.40
N ALA A 597 -11.14 -4.56 35.88
CA ALA A 597 -10.48 -3.27 36.00
C ALA A 597 -10.21 -2.66 34.61
N LEU A 598 -9.78 -3.47 33.65
CA LEU A 598 -9.59 -3.03 32.28
C LEU A 598 -10.93 -2.65 31.61
N SER A 599 -12.01 -3.42 31.88
CA SER A 599 -13.36 -3.07 31.39
C SER A 599 -13.79 -1.67 31.85
N VAL A 600 -13.59 -1.34 33.14
CA VAL A 600 -13.87 -0.01 33.70
C VAL A 600 -12.99 1.05 33.05
N THR A 601 -11.69 0.78 32.87
CA THR A 601 -10.75 1.72 32.24
C THR A 601 -11.15 1.98 30.78
N ALA A 602 -11.55 0.95 30.03
CA ALA A 602 -11.98 1.07 28.63
C ALA A 602 -13.24 1.94 28.50
N ARG A 603 -14.23 1.78 29.38
CA ARG A 603 -15.42 2.62 29.40
C ARG A 603 -15.10 4.07 29.73
N ARG A 604 -14.22 4.32 30.72
CA ARG A 604 -13.74 5.68 31.02
C ARG A 604 -12.95 6.30 29.88
N ALA A 605 -12.15 5.50 29.18
CA ALA A 605 -11.42 5.94 27.98
C ALA A 605 -12.39 6.32 26.85
N MET A 606 -13.44 5.52 26.65
CA MET A 606 -14.51 5.81 25.70
C MET A 606 -15.19 7.15 26.03
N ASP A 607 -15.58 7.39 27.27
CA ASP A 607 -16.18 8.64 27.73
C ASP A 607 -15.22 9.83 27.56
N ALA A 608 -13.93 9.64 27.85
CA ALA A 608 -12.90 10.66 27.69
C ALA A 608 -12.69 11.08 26.22
N VAL A 609 -12.85 10.16 25.27
CA VAL A 609 -12.78 10.46 23.85
C VAL A 609 -14.08 11.06 23.32
N MET A 610 -15.25 10.66 23.87
CA MET A 610 -16.60 11.10 23.48
C MET A 610 -16.91 12.48 24.07
N ARG A 611 -16.26 13.52 23.60
CA ARG A 611 -16.47 14.90 24.04
C ARG A 611 -16.35 15.89 22.88
N GLY A 612 -16.72 17.16 23.13
CA GLY A 612 -16.60 18.26 22.18
C GLY A 612 -17.14 17.89 20.80
N VAL A 613 -16.38 18.18 19.77
CA VAL A 613 -16.73 17.89 18.36
C VAL A 613 -17.05 16.42 18.08
N VAL A 614 -16.46 15.48 18.81
CA VAL A 614 -16.71 14.03 18.62
C VAL A 614 -18.12 13.65 19.15
N ALA A 615 -18.55 14.26 20.25
CA ALA A 615 -19.87 14.07 20.82
C ALA A 615 -20.96 14.85 20.05
N ALA A 616 -20.64 16.06 19.62
CA ALA A 616 -21.58 16.94 18.90
C ALA A 616 -22.03 16.36 17.54
N ASP A 617 -21.20 15.52 16.93
CA ASP A 617 -21.51 14.84 15.65
C ASP A 617 -22.53 13.67 15.81
N ARG A 618 -23.11 13.47 16.97
CA ARG A 618 -24.19 12.53 17.28
C ARG A 618 -25.58 13.19 17.38
N LEU A 619 -25.66 14.48 17.14
CA LEU A 619 -26.95 15.17 17.17
C LEU A 619 -27.75 14.80 15.90
N ASP A 620 -28.43 13.63 15.96
CA ASP A 620 -29.52 13.24 15.09
C ASP A 620 -30.79 14.04 15.43
#